data_0d2daf498a50fa1b93c61ed77ee27275
#
_entry.id   0d2daf498a50fa1b93c61ed77ee27275
#
_cell.length_a   1.000
_cell.length_b   1.000
_cell.length_c   1.000
_cell.angle_alpha   90.00
_cell.angle_beta   90.00
_cell.angle_gamma   90.00
#
_symmetry.space_group_name_H-M   'P 1'
#
loop_
_entity.id
_entity.type
_entity.pdbx_description
1 polymer ?
#
loop_
_entity_poly.entity_id
_entity_poly.type
_entity_poly.pdbx_seq_one_letter_code
_entity_poly.pdbx_strand_id
1 'polypeptide(L)'
;LLYHPLQRIPIRRRSLSLRLPIYLDSIGTMLAATLLGPICGMLPGLVSGLVSGFTSDIYALYYIPVQLITGILTGIVFRKMQPRKLQLIPAAALISIPGTVVSSTITAVVFGGITSSGSTILVQLLSHAGLSMTASVCVVQALTDYADRVLSLMLTVAVMAAIPSSVKNSIWKGQTTNGTV
;
A
#
# COMPACT_ATOMS: atom_id res chain seq x y z
N LEU A 1 8.09 19.45 56.20
CA LEU A 1 8.84 18.27 55.78
C LEU A 1 7.88 17.31 55.07
N LEU A 2 7.57 17.56 53.77
CA LEU A 2 6.79 16.68 52.90
C LEU A 2 7.67 16.27 51.74
N TYR A 3 8.20 15.09 51.86
CA TYR A 3 8.96 14.40 50.84
C TYR A 3 7.97 13.91 49.77
N HIS A 4 7.97 14.52 48.59
CA HIS A 4 7.20 14.09 47.45
C HIS A 4 8.08 13.09 46.66
N PRO A 5 7.74 11.81 46.57
CA PRO A 5 8.44 10.89 45.71
C PRO A 5 8.09 11.24 44.28
N LEU A 6 9.08 11.72 43.53
CA LEU A 6 9.03 11.82 42.07
C LEU A 6 8.68 10.44 41.50
N GLN A 7 7.43 10.26 41.12
CA GLN A 7 7.01 9.14 40.29
C GLN A 7 7.85 9.13 39.03
N ARG A 8 8.83 8.23 38.97
CA ARG A 8 9.52 7.87 37.75
C ARG A 8 8.46 7.31 36.80
N ILE A 9 8.01 8.15 35.88
CA ILE A 9 7.25 7.70 34.71
C ILE A 9 8.15 6.68 34.03
N PRO A 10 7.74 5.40 33.93
CA PRO A 10 8.49 4.44 33.17
C PRO A 10 8.52 4.96 31.74
N ILE A 11 9.69 5.34 31.25
CA ILE A 11 9.92 5.54 29.82
C ILE A 11 9.67 4.16 29.19
N ARG A 12 8.39 3.91 28.88
CA ARG A 12 8.00 2.79 28.03
C ARG A 12 8.87 2.96 26.79
N ARG A 13 9.84 2.07 26.62
CA ARG A 13 10.58 1.92 25.39
C ARG A 13 9.52 1.75 24.30
N ARG A 14 9.03 2.87 23.75
CA ARG A 14 8.44 2.83 22.42
C ARG A 14 9.57 2.32 21.58
N SER A 15 9.52 1.03 21.26
CA SER A 15 10.28 0.51 20.15
C SER A 15 10.10 1.52 19.03
N LEU A 16 11.14 2.24 18.68
CA LEU A 16 11.22 2.99 17.43
C LEU A 16 11.15 1.92 16.34
N SER A 17 9.94 1.43 16.11
CA SER A 17 9.61 0.80 14.85
C SER A 17 9.88 1.91 13.84
N LEU A 18 10.96 1.80 13.11
CA LEU A 18 11.24 2.63 11.95
C LEU A 18 9.99 2.55 11.08
N ARG A 19 9.09 3.52 11.25
CA ARG A 19 7.91 3.65 10.39
C ARG A 19 8.39 4.20 9.07
N LEU A 20 8.97 3.31 8.27
CA LEU A 20 9.36 3.64 6.93
C LEU A 20 8.12 4.08 6.16
N PRO A 21 8.21 5.11 5.34
CA PRO A 21 7.10 5.58 4.51
C PRO A 21 6.80 4.62 3.33
N ILE A 22 7.25 3.39 3.43
CA ILE A 22 7.08 2.34 2.43
C ILE A 22 6.24 1.24 3.06
N TYR A 23 5.07 1.02 2.49
CA TYR A 23 4.10 0.03 2.95
C TYR A 23 4.10 -1.17 2.01
N LEU A 24 4.81 -2.21 2.37
CA LEU A 24 4.82 -3.46 1.62
C LEU A 24 3.57 -4.33 1.84
N ASP A 25 2.52 -3.76 2.40
CA ASP A 25 1.23 -4.43 2.64
C ASP A 25 0.49 -4.79 1.35
N SER A 26 0.79 -4.08 0.27
CA SER A 26 0.21 -4.31 -1.06
C SER A 26 0.71 -5.56 -1.76
N ILE A 27 1.82 -6.17 -1.30
CA ILE A 27 2.40 -7.35 -1.98
C ILE A 27 1.40 -8.50 -2.07
N GLY A 28 0.70 -8.79 -0.96
CA GLY A 28 -0.31 -9.84 -0.92
C GLY A 28 -1.46 -9.57 -1.90
N THR A 29 -1.93 -8.33 -1.96
CA THR A 29 -2.96 -7.88 -2.88
C THR A 29 -2.50 -8.00 -4.33
N MET A 30 -1.28 -7.55 -4.64
CA MET A 30 -0.72 -7.62 -5.99
C MET A 30 -0.45 -9.06 -6.42
N LEU A 31 0.06 -9.91 -5.54
CA LEU A 31 0.31 -11.32 -5.81
C LEU A 31 -1.00 -12.06 -6.10
N ALA A 32 -2.03 -11.86 -5.28
CA ALA A 32 -3.35 -12.44 -5.50
C ALA A 32 -3.96 -11.93 -6.80
N ALA A 33 -3.85 -10.63 -7.10
CA ALA A 33 -4.34 -10.04 -8.34
C ALA A 33 -3.65 -10.62 -9.59
N THR A 34 -2.34 -10.89 -9.48
CA THR A 34 -1.56 -11.48 -10.57
C THR A 34 -1.91 -12.94 -10.82
N LEU A 35 -2.16 -13.71 -9.73
CA LEU A 35 -2.49 -15.14 -9.81
C LEU A 35 -3.96 -15.39 -10.12
N LEU A 36 -4.86 -14.68 -9.41
CA LEU A 36 -6.29 -14.95 -9.38
C LEU A 36 -7.11 -13.93 -10.19
N GLY A 37 -6.47 -12.87 -10.67
CA GLY A 37 -7.11 -11.84 -11.46
C GLY A 37 -7.67 -10.67 -10.64
N PRO A 38 -8.27 -9.64 -11.31
CA PRO A 38 -8.59 -8.36 -10.70
C PRO A 38 -9.63 -8.46 -9.57
N ILE A 39 -10.66 -9.28 -9.72
CA ILE A 39 -11.74 -9.39 -8.70
C ILE A 39 -11.22 -10.09 -7.44
N CYS A 40 -10.59 -11.25 -7.59
CA CYS A 40 -10.02 -11.97 -6.44
C CYS A 40 -8.83 -11.22 -5.81
N GLY A 41 -8.12 -10.40 -6.59
CA GLY A 41 -7.03 -9.56 -6.10
C GLY A 41 -7.47 -8.46 -5.14
N MET A 42 -8.73 -8.06 -5.13
CA MET A 42 -9.26 -7.09 -4.16
C MET A 42 -9.38 -7.67 -2.74
N LEU A 43 -9.65 -8.96 -2.62
CA LEU A 43 -9.98 -9.60 -1.34
C LEU A 43 -8.88 -9.47 -0.28
N PRO A 44 -7.59 -9.75 -0.58
CA PRO A 44 -6.54 -9.56 0.41
C PRO A 44 -6.41 -8.12 0.88
N GLY A 45 -6.55 -7.14 -0.03
CA GLY A 45 -6.53 -5.73 0.32
C GLY A 45 -7.69 -5.31 1.22
N LEU A 46 -8.89 -5.81 0.93
CA LEU A 46 -10.07 -5.58 1.76
C LEU A 46 -9.88 -6.18 3.16
N VAL A 47 -9.50 -7.44 3.24
CA VAL A 47 -9.29 -8.16 4.52
C VAL A 47 -8.18 -7.51 5.32
N SER A 48 -7.04 -7.21 4.69
CA SER A 48 -5.91 -6.53 5.35
C SER A 48 -6.31 -5.16 5.90
N GLY A 49 -7.03 -4.35 5.10
CA GLY A 49 -7.51 -3.03 5.52
C GLY A 49 -8.47 -3.10 6.70
N LEU A 50 -9.40 -4.06 6.70
CA LEU A 50 -10.33 -4.28 7.82
C LEU A 50 -9.60 -4.76 9.07
N VAL A 51 -8.76 -5.78 8.95
CA VAL A 51 -8.00 -6.32 10.10
C VAL A 51 -7.10 -5.24 10.68
N SER A 52 -6.32 -4.56 9.87
CA SER A 52 -5.44 -3.48 10.34
C SER A 52 -6.22 -2.33 10.96
N GLY A 53 -7.34 -1.95 10.34
CA GLY A 53 -8.19 -0.87 10.80
C GLY A 53 -8.81 -1.12 12.19
N PHE A 54 -9.20 -2.35 12.46
CA PHE A 54 -9.78 -2.71 13.77
C PHE A 54 -8.75 -3.11 14.82
N THR A 55 -7.54 -3.48 14.43
CA THR A 55 -6.53 -3.99 15.39
C THR A 55 -5.41 -3.00 15.70
N SER A 56 -4.95 -2.26 14.71
CA SER A 56 -3.69 -1.52 14.81
C SER A 56 -3.79 -0.04 14.48
N ASP A 57 -4.52 0.31 13.44
CA ASP A 57 -4.54 1.65 12.88
C ASP A 57 -5.85 1.97 12.17
N ILE A 58 -6.71 2.75 12.82
CA ILE A 58 -8.01 3.16 12.28
C ILE A 58 -7.91 3.85 10.91
N TYR A 59 -6.78 4.48 10.59
CA TYR A 59 -6.56 5.10 9.28
C TYR A 59 -6.60 4.07 8.15
N ALA A 60 -6.23 2.81 8.41
CA ALA A 60 -6.26 1.75 7.39
C ALA A 60 -7.65 1.51 6.79
N LEU A 61 -8.73 1.75 7.56
CA LEU A 61 -10.10 1.64 7.05
C LEU A 61 -10.37 2.63 5.92
N TYR A 62 -9.89 3.86 6.06
CA TYR A 62 -10.09 4.90 5.06
C TYR A 62 -9.29 4.66 3.78
N TYR A 63 -8.19 3.87 3.86
CA TYR A 63 -7.36 3.52 2.71
C TYR A 63 -7.78 2.21 2.01
N ILE A 64 -8.85 1.54 2.48
CA ILE A 64 -9.40 0.36 1.78
C ILE A 64 -9.67 0.63 0.29
N PRO A 65 -10.28 1.76 -0.14
CA PRO A 65 -10.48 2.03 -1.56
C PRO A 65 -9.19 2.04 -2.38
N VAL A 66 -8.08 2.51 -1.80
CA VAL A 66 -6.76 2.50 -2.45
C VAL A 66 -6.28 1.07 -2.69
N GLN A 67 -6.46 0.18 -1.72
CA GLN A 67 -6.10 -1.24 -1.85
C GLN A 67 -6.96 -1.96 -2.89
N LEU A 68 -8.26 -1.66 -2.96
CA LEU A 68 -9.17 -2.22 -3.97
C LEU A 68 -8.74 -1.81 -5.38
N ILE A 69 -8.49 -0.51 -5.59
CA ILE A 69 -8.01 0.02 -6.87
C ILE A 69 -6.68 -0.63 -7.26
N THR A 70 -5.77 -0.77 -6.31
CA THR A 70 -4.48 -1.45 -6.52
C THR A 70 -4.67 -2.89 -6.98
N GLY A 71 -5.55 -3.65 -6.33
CA GLY A 71 -5.84 -5.04 -6.69
C GLY A 71 -6.43 -5.15 -8.10
N ILE A 72 -7.44 -4.33 -8.41
CA ILE A 72 -8.07 -4.31 -9.74
C ILE A 72 -7.06 -3.98 -10.83
N LEU A 73 -6.34 -2.86 -10.68
CA LEU A 73 -5.40 -2.39 -11.71
C LEU A 73 -4.24 -3.35 -11.90
N THR A 74 -3.70 -3.92 -10.82
CA THR A 74 -2.64 -4.94 -10.93
C THR A 74 -3.14 -6.14 -11.71
N GLY A 75 -4.33 -6.65 -11.41
CA GLY A 75 -4.91 -7.78 -12.13
C GLY A 75 -5.13 -7.49 -13.62
N ILE A 76 -5.62 -6.29 -13.96
CA ILE A 76 -5.81 -5.86 -15.35
C ILE A 76 -4.47 -5.73 -16.08
N VAL A 77 -3.48 -5.07 -15.45
CA VAL A 77 -2.15 -4.86 -16.03
C VAL A 77 -1.46 -6.19 -16.33
N PHE A 78 -1.47 -7.13 -15.37
CA PHE A 78 -0.83 -8.42 -15.57
C PHE A 78 -1.55 -9.30 -16.59
N ARG A 79 -2.88 -9.22 -16.69
CA ARG A 79 -3.63 -9.92 -17.75
C ARG A 79 -3.35 -9.38 -19.13
N LYS A 80 -3.22 -8.05 -19.30
CA LYS A 80 -3.05 -7.41 -20.61
C LYS A 80 -1.59 -7.30 -21.04
N MET A 81 -0.70 -6.92 -20.13
CA MET A 81 0.69 -6.53 -20.49
C MET A 81 1.73 -7.54 -20.01
N GLN A 82 1.46 -8.33 -18.98
CA GLN A 82 2.44 -9.23 -18.33
C GLN A 82 3.83 -8.58 -18.16
N PRO A 83 3.92 -7.47 -17.43
CA PRO A 83 5.11 -6.63 -17.44
C PRO A 83 6.32 -7.38 -16.90
N ARG A 84 7.45 -7.23 -17.59
CA ARG A 84 8.73 -7.87 -17.26
C ARG A 84 9.85 -6.84 -17.20
N LYS A 85 10.78 -6.99 -16.26
CA LYS A 85 11.98 -6.14 -16.14
C LYS A 85 11.62 -4.64 -16.17
N LEU A 86 12.12 -3.88 -17.17
CA LEU A 86 11.88 -2.44 -17.30
C LEU A 86 10.41 -2.05 -17.47
N GLN A 87 9.56 -2.95 -17.96
CA GLN A 87 8.11 -2.67 -18.10
C GLN A 87 7.41 -2.55 -16.74
N LEU A 88 8.05 -2.97 -15.65
CA LEU A 88 7.52 -2.79 -14.30
C LEU A 88 7.43 -1.31 -13.90
N ILE A 89 8.33 -0.46 -14.39
CA ILE A 89 8.36 0.97 -14.10
C ILE A 89 7.08 1.67 -14.61
N PRO A 90 6.74 1.60 -15.91
CA PRO A 90 5.49 2.18 -16.41
C PRO A 90 4.24 1.44 -15.85
N ALA A 91 4.31 0.16 -15.59
CA ALA A 91 3.22 -0.58 -14.97
C ALA A 91 2.95 -0.07 -13.53
N ALA A 92 4.00 0.19 -12.75
CA ALA A 92 3.89 0.79 -11.44
C ALA A 92 3.24 2.18 -11.50
N ALA A 93 3.63 3.02 -12.47
CA ALA A 93 3.01 4.32 -12.65
C ALA A 93 1.50 4.21 -12.97
N LEU A 94 1.12 3.28 -13.84
CA LEU A 94 -0.27 3.06 -14.21
C LEU A 94 -1.13 2.60 -13.02
N ILE A 95 -0.56 1.80 -12.14
CA ILE A 95 -1.24 1.31 -10.93
C ILE A 95 -1.24 2.38 -9.83
N SER A 96 -0.14 3.13 -9.66
CA SER A 96 -0.02 4.11 -8.59
C SER A 96 -0.84 5.37 -8.82
N ILE A 97 -0.93 5.92 -10.03
CA ILE A 97 -1.59 7.19 -10.29
C ILE A 97 -3.02 7.26 -9.73
N PRO A 98 -3.95 6.32 -10.07
CA PRO A 98 -5.30 6.37 -9.50
C PRO A 98 -5.31 6.15 -7.99
N GLY A 99 -4.48 5.26 -7.48
CA GLY A 99 -4.31 5.03 -6.04
C GLY A 99 -3.84 6.30 -5.32
N THR A 100 -2.84 6.97 -5.86
CA THR A 100 -2.29 8.23 -5.30
C THR A 100 -3.31 9.36 -5.30
N VAL A 101 -4.12 9.50 -6.34
CA VAL A 101 -5.20 10.50 -6.37
C VAL A 101 -6.18 10.27 -5.21
N VAL A 102 -6.59 9.03 -4.99
CA VAL A 102 -7.51 8.69 -3.91
C VAL A 102 -6.82 8.83 -2.55
N SER A 103 -5.61 8.32 -2.38
CA SER A 103 -4.87 8.41 -1.10
C SER A 103 -4.56 9.86 -0.72
N SER A 104 -4.13 10.68 -1.67
CA SER A 104 -3.86 12.11 -1.43
C SER A 104 -5.13 12.87 -1.04
N THR A 105 -6.25 12.57 -1.70
CA THR A 105 -7.54 13.17 -1.36
C THR A 105 -7.96 12.81 0.06
N ILE A 106 -7.88 11.54 0.43
CA ILE A 106 -8.19 11.07 1.78
C ILE A 106 -7.26 11.76 2.80
N THR A 107 -5.95 11.75 2.56
CA THR A 107 -4.97 12.35 3.47
C THR A 107 -5.18 13.85 3.64
N ALA A 108 -5.40 14.58 2.55
CA ALA A 108 -5.55 16.03 2.60
C ALA A 108 -6.91 16.47 3.17
N VAL A 109 -8.01 15.84 2.72
CA VAL A 109 -9.37 16.29 3.03
C VAL A 109 -9.85 15.71 4.37
N VAL A 110 -9.61 14.42 4.62
CA VAL A 110 -10.12 13.76 5.83
C VAL A 110 -9.17 13.99 7.01
N PHE A 111 -7.86 13.96 6.79
CA PHE A 111 -6.86 13.97 7.87
C PHE A 111 -6.02 15.26 7.92
N GLY A 112 -6.27 16.24 7.06
CA GLY A 112 -5.51 17.50 7.06
C GLY A 112 -4.00 17.31 6.86
N GLY A 113 -3.59 16.22 6.20
CA GLY A 113 -2.18 15.90 5.95
C GLY A 113 -1.47 15.12 7.07
N ILE A 114 -2.17 14.80 8.15
CA ILE A 114 -1.58 14.11 9.32
C ILE A 114 -2.16 12.70 9.41
N THR A 115 -1.32 11.69 9.28
CA THR A 115 -1.68 10.28 9.44
C THR A 115 -0.72 9.57 10.40
N SER A 116 -0.97 8.31 10.70
CA SER A 116 -0.06 7.48 11.51
C SER A 116 1.24 7.13 10.80
N SER A 117 1.37 7.47 9.53
CA SER A 117 2.48 7.05 8.67
C SER A 117 3.76 7.89 8.82
N GLY A 118 4.90 7.29 8.48
CA GLY A 118 6.18 8.01 8.42
C GLY A 118 6.21 9.13 7.38
N SER A 119 5.33 9.10 6.38
CA SER A 119 5.19 10.14 5.37
C SER A 119 4.71 11.48 5.95
N THR A 120 4.03 11.48 7.09
CA THR A 120 3.61 12.71 7.79
C THR A 120 4.79 13.65 8.08
N ILE A 121 5.96 13.10 8.44
CA ILE A 121 7.16 13.91 8.69
C ILE A 121 7.61 14.63 7.41
N LEU A 122 7.58 13.93 6.27
CA LEU A 122 7.95 14.51 4.97
C LEU A 122 6.96 15.59 4.54
N VAL A 123 5.67 15.36 4.77
CA VAL A 123 4.62 16.36 4.49
C VAL A 123 4.84 17.62 5.33
N GLN A 124 5.10 17.50 6.61
CA GLN A 124 5.38 18.63 7.48
C GLN A 124 6.64 19.39 7.05
N LEU A 125 7.70 18.67 6.70
CA LEU A 125 8.95 19.29 6.23
C LEU A 125 8.73 20.13 4.97
N LEU A 126 7.99 19.59 3.97
CA LEU A 126 7.67 20.33 2.74
C LEU A 126 6.76 21.53 3.01
N SER A 127 5.80 21.38 3.90
CA SER A 127 4.91 22.49 4.28
C SER A 127 5.70 23.62 4.97
N HIS A 128 6.65 23.30 5.83
CA HIS A 128 7.55 24.30 6.42
C HIS A 128 8.51 24.93 5.40
N ALA A 129 8.81 24.24 4.31
CA ALA A 129 9.62 24.78 3.20
C ALA A 129 8.84 25.75 2.28
N GLY A 130 7.56 26.02 2.57
CA GLY A 130 6.74 26.99 1.87
C GLY A 130 5.69 26.43 0.91
N LEU A 131 5.54 25.10 0.82
CA LEU A 131 4.46 24.49 0.06
C LEU A 131 3.15 24.53 0.87
N SER A 132 2.01 24.64 0.17
CA SER A 132 0.72 24.42 0.82
C SER A 132 0.61 23.00 1.37
N MET A 133 -0.17 22.80 2.42
CA MET A 133 -0.36 21.47 3.03
C MET A 133 -0.82 20.44 2.00
N THR A 134 -1.80 20.80 1.17
CA THR A 134 -2.32 19.93 0.10
C THR A 134 -1.25 19.57 -0.94
N ALA A 135 -0.46 20.54 -1.39
CA ALA A 135 0.64 20.29 -2.34
C ALA A 135 1.70 19.36 -1.71
N SER A 136 2.06 19.59 -0.45
CA SER A 136 3.00 18.75 0.28
C SER A 136 2.51 17.29 0.38
N VAL A 137 1.23 17.10 0.69
CA VAL A 137 0.60 15.75 0.72
C VAL A 137 0.67 15.11 -0.66
N CYS A 138 0.26 15.79 -1.72
CA CYS A 138 0.26 15.24 -3.08
C CYS A 138 1.66 14.82 -3.53
N VAL A 139 2.68 15.64 -3.29
CA VAL A 139 4.06 15.33 -3.67
C VAL A 139 4.60 14.13 -2.91
N VAL A 140 4.43 14.12 -1.58
CA VAL A 140 4.93 13.03 -0.74
C VAL A 140 4.21 11.73 -1.07
N GLN A 141 2.88 11.74 -1.20
CA GLN A 141 2.11 10.54 -1.57
C GLN A 141 2.51 10.03 -2.96
N ALA A 142 2.65 10.92 -3.95
CA ALA A 142 3.07 10.49 -5.29
C ALA A 142 4.41 9.76 -5.28
N LEU A 143 5.39 10.27 -4.54
CA LEU A 143 6.72 9.69 -4.46
C LEU A 143 6.72 8.38 -3.67
N THR A 144 6.07 8.35 -2.50
CA THR A 144 6.03 7.17 -1.62
C THR A 144 5.20 6.05 -2.22
N ASP A 145 4.00 6.36 -2.76
CA ASP A 145 3.13 5.38 -3.39
C ASP A 145 3.80 4.78 -4.63
N TYR A 146 4.45 5.60 -5.46
CA TYR A 146 5.16 5.10 -6.64
C TYR A 146 6.33 4.19 -6.26
N ALA A 147 7.16 4.59 -5.30
CA ALA A 147 8.27 3.77 -4.83
C ALA A 147 7.77 2.43 -4.24
N ASP A 148 6.70 2.48 -3.44
CA ASP A 148 6.08 1.29 -2.87
C ASP A 148 5.53 0.35 -3.97
N ARG A 149 4.87 0.89 -5.00
CA ARG A 149 4.36 0.10 -6.12
C ARG A 149 5.47 -0.55 -6.94
N VAL A 150 6.57 0.17 -7.22
CA VAL A 150 7.73 -0.41 -7.91
C VAL A 150 8.31 -1.58 -7.11
N LEU A 151 8.57 -1.38 -5.82
CA LEU A 151 9.12 -2.43 -4.95
C LEU A 151 8.17 -3.63 -4.83
N SER A 152 6.89 -3.38 -4.59
CA SER A 152 5.88 -4.43 -4.45
C SER A 152 5.70 -5.23 -5.74
N LEU A 153 5.75 -4.58 -6.91
CA LEU A 153 5.71 -5.27 -8.21
C LEU A 153 6.98 -6.09 -8.46
N MET A 154 8.15 -5.56 -8.13
CA MET A 154 9.40 -6.33 -8.26
C MET A 154 9.35 -7.59 -7.41
N LEU A 155 8.92 -7.49 -6.15
CA LEU A 155 8.76 -8.64 -5.26
C LEU A 155 7.68 -9.61 -5.77
N THR A 156 6.55 -9.10 -6.24
CA THR A 156 5.48 -9.92 -6.83
C THR A 156 6.01 -10.73 -8.02
N VAL A 157 6.75 -10.11 -8.94
CA VAL A 157 7.33 -10.80 -10.09
C VAL A 157 8.41 -11.81 -9.67
N ALA A 158 9.23 -11.47 -8.66
CA ALA A 158 10.21 -12.40 -8.11
C ALA A 158 9.56 -13.64 -7.50
N VAL A 159 8.51 -13.45 -6.70
CA VAL A 159 7.72 -14.57 -6.13
C VAL A 159 7.06 -15.38 -7.23
N MET A 160 6.45 -14.71 -8.21
CA MET A 160 5.86 -15.38 -9.38
C MET A 160 6.88 -16.21 -10.16
N ALA A 161 8.11 -15.74 -10.28
CA ALA A 161 9.19 -16.50 -10.95
C ALA A 161 9.57 -17.76 -10.15
N ALA A 162 9.50 -17.71 -8.82
CA ALA A 162 9.80 -18.84 -7.93
C ALA A 162 8.71 -19.92 -7.90
N ILE A 163 7.45 -19.58 -8.24
CA ILE A 163 6.34 -20.55 -8.26
C ILE A 163 6.49 -21.48 -9.46
N PRO A 164 6.47 -22.83 -9.27
CA PRO A 164 6.53 -23.80 -10.34
C PRO A 164 5.42 -23.61 -11.39
N SER A 165 5.74 -23.87 -12.66
CA SER A 165 4.77 -23.73 -13.76
C SER A 165 3.55 -24.65 -13.62
N SER A 166 3.72 -25.82 -13.00
CA SER A 166 2.64 -26.75 -12.70
C SER A 166 1.57 -26.12 -11.82
N VAL A 167 1.99 -25.40 -10.77
CA VAL A 167 1.07 -24.72 -9.81
C VAL A 167 0.36 -23.57 -10.51
N LYS A 168 1.07 -22.75 -11.27
CA LYS A 168 0.47 -21.65 -12.07
C LYS A 168 -0.60 -22.15 -13.02
N ASN A 169 -0.27 -23.21 -13.77
CA ASN A 169 -1.18 -23.81 -14.75
C ASN A 169 -2.42 -24.41 -14.08
N SER A 170 -2.27 -24.99 -12.89
CA SER A 170 -3.40 -25.53 -12.12
C SER A 170 -4.35 -24.42 -11.68
N ILE A 171 -3.81 -23.30 -11.17
CA ILE A 171 -4.60 -22.14 -10.78
C ILE A 171 -5.35 -21.54 -11.98
N TRP A 172 -4.67 -21.34 -13.10
CA TRP A 172 -5.27 -20.74 -14.29
C TRP A 172 -6.32 -21.65 -14.94
N LYS A 173 -6.10 -22.97 -14.99
CA LYS A 173 -7.13 -23.92 -15.45
C LYS A 173 -8.36 -23.91 -14.57
N GLY A 174 -8.20 -23.81 -13.24
CA GLY A 174 -9.33 -23.69 -12.31
C GLY A 174 -10.19 -22.45 -12.54
N GLN A 175 -9.57 -21.33 -12.96
CA GLN A 175 -10.31 -20.10 -13.27
C GLN A 175 -11.16 -20.21 -14.54
N THR A 176 -10.61 -20.83 -15.59
CA THR A 176 -11.36 -21.00 -16.85
C THR A 176 -12.54 -21.98 -16.72
N THR A 177 -12.44 -22.95 -15.83
CA THR A 177 -13.52 -23.92 -15.57
C THR A 177 -14.65 -23.33 -14.77
N ASN A 178 -14.38 -22.35 -13.87
CA ASN A 178 -15.37 -21.73 -13.00
C ASN A 178 -15.99 -20.43 -13.56
N GLY A 179 -15.76 -20.10 -14.83
CA GLY A 179 -16.40 -18.95 -15.50
C GLY A 179 -16.09 -17.57 -14.93
N THR A 180 -15.05 -17.44 -14.10
CA THR A 180 -14.57 -16.15 -13.55
C THR A 180 -13.52 -15.52 -14.48
N VAL A 181 -13.85 -15.35 -15.74
CA VAL A 181 -13.01 -14.65 -16.74
C VAL A 181 -13.52 -13.23 -16.89
#